data_cd841ef6bff279237300cd717690db11
#
_entry.id   cd841ef6bff279237300cd717690db11
#
_cell.length_a   1.000
_cell.length_b   1.000
_cell.length_c   1.000
_cell.angle_alpha   90.00
_cell.angle_beta   90.00
_cell.angle_gamma   90.00
#
_symmetry.space_group_name_H-M   'P 1'
#
loop_
_entity.id
_entity.type
_entity.pdbx_description
1 polymer ?
#
loop_
_entity_poly.entity_id
_entity_poly.type
_entity_poly.pdbx_seq_one_letter_code
_entity_poly.pdbx_strand_id
1 'polypeptide(L)'
;MRYFHRTSLAPDRVLELAAAHFGTRLAPAEEAPRRRAYSGTVGRVTVTARPEGGHYTLVEVATDQVGESEIDRLAKRFLAEVHREAEPTHEIRGAY
;
A
#
# COMPACT_ATOMS: atom_id res chain seq x y z
N MET A 1 -12.29 -0.06 -5.62
CA MET A 1 -11.31 -0.93 -6.32
C MET A 1 -10.44 -1.64 -5.31
N ARG A 2 -9.96 -2.82 -5.65
CA ARG A 2 -9.04 -3.59 -4.80
C ARG A 2 -7.82 -3.99 -5.58
N TYR A 3 -6.66 -3.83 -4.94
CA TYR A 3 -5.37 -4.19 -5.53
C TYR A 3 -4.64 -5.11 -4.57
N PHE A 4 -3.95 -6.09 -5.12
CA PHE A 4 -3.19 -7.07 -4.34
C PHE A 4 -1.73 -7.07 -4.77
N HIS A 5 -0.85 -7.29 -3.82
CA HIS A 5 0.58 -7.35 -4.10
C HIS A 5 1.25 -8.24 -3.05
N ARG A 6 2.18 -9.07 -3.49
CA ARG A 6 2.99 -9.87 -2.58
C ARG A 6 4.38 -9.27 -2.49
N THR A 7 4.88 -9.15 -1.28
CA THR A 7 6.19 -8.54 -1.04
C THR A 7 6.95 -9.33 0.00
N SER A 8 8.28 -9.22 -0.04
CA SER A 8 9.14 -9.80 0.99
C SER A 8 9.24 -8.93 2.23
N LEU A 9 8.72 -7.72 2.22
CA LEU A 9 8.74 -6.85 3.39
C LEU A 9 7.83 -7.42 4.49
N ALA A 10 8.23 -7.21 5.74
CA ALA A 10 7.39 -7.60 6.87
C ALA A 10 6.10 -6.78 6.88
N PRO A 11 4.99 -7.33 7.40
CA PRO A 11 3.73 -6.59 7.45
C PRO A 11 3.85 -5.23 8.15
N ASP A 12 4.59 -5.14 9.24
CA ASP A 12 4.74 -3.88 9.96
C ASP A 12 5.44 -2.83 9.10
N ARG A 13 6.41 -3.26 8.29
CA ARG A 13 7.11 -2.33 7.41
C ARG A 13 6.19 -1.81 6.31
N VAL A 14 5.33 -2.67 5.78
CA VAL A 14 4.33 -2.26 4.79
C VAL A 14 3.41 -1.19 5.38
N LEU A 15 2.98 -1.39 6.63
CA LEU A 15 2.09 -0.43 7.28
C LEU A 15 2.80 0.88 7.62
N GLU A 16 4.10 0.84 7.93
CA GLU A 16 4.90 2.07 8.09
C GLU A 16 4.96 2.85 6.78
N LEU A 17 5.19 2.17 5.69
CA LEU A 17 5.21 2.80 4.37
C LEU A 17 3.85 3.40 4.03
N ALA A 18 2.78 2.71 4.39
CA ALA A 18 1.43 3.23 4.17
C ALA A 18 1.21 4.53 4.95
N ALA A 19 1.65 4.57 6.20
CA ALA A 19 1.51 5.78 7.01
C ALA A 19 2.29 6.95 6.40
N ALA A 20 3.49 6.69 5.92
CA ALA A 20 4.30 7.73 5.29
C ALA A 20 3.70 8.20 3.98
N HIS A 21 3.15 7.27 3.19
CA HIS A 21 2.63 7.58 1.86
C HIS A 21 1.26 8.27 1.92
N PHE A 22 0.33 7.68 2.66
CA PHE A 22 -1.04 8.21 2.71
C PHE A 22 -1.19 9.31 3.75
N GLY A 23 -0.43 9.26 4.82
CA GLY A 23 -0.55 10.21 5.92
C GLY A 23 -0.18 11.64 5.57
N THR A 24 0.49 11.86 4.44
CA THR A 24 0.84 13.21 4.01
C THR A 24 -0.34 13.94 3.37
N ARG A 25 -1.35 13.21 2.92
CA ARG A 25 -2.50 13.79 2.20
C ARG A 25 -3.84 13.46 2.82
N LEU A 26 -3.89 12.39 3.60
CA LEU A 26 -5.13 11.88 4.16
C LEU A 26 -5.00 11.78 5.67
N ALA A 27 -6.13 11.74 6.35
CA ALA A 27 -6.16 11.60 7.80
C ALA A 27 -6.34 10.14 8.18
N PRO A 28 -5.68 9.67 9.26
CA PRO A 28 -5.93 8.32 9.75
C PRO A 28 -7.40 8.14 10.14
N ALA A 29 -8.01 7.06 9.70
CA ALA A 29 -9.40 6.75 9.99
C ALA A 29 -9.55 5.46 10.77
N GLU A 30 -8.59 4.55 10.67
CA GLU A 30 -8.65 3.29 11.39
C GLU A 30 -7.25 2.74 11.57
N GLU A 31 -6.94 2.20 12.77
CA GLU A 31 -5.68 1.52 13.03
C GLU A 31 -5.96 0.22 13.75
N ALA A 32 -5.39 -0.85 13.23
CA ALA A 32 -5.44 -2.18 13.83
C ALA A 32 -4.11 -2.86 13.51
N PRO A 33 -3.76 -3.97 14.19
CA PRO A 33 -2.41 -4.56 14.02
C PRO A 33 -2.04 -4.88 12.57
N ARG A 34 -2.99 -5.20 11.72
CA ARG A 34 -2.70 -5.55 10.32
C ARG A 34 -3.45 -4.69 9.33
N ARG A 35 -4.00 -3.58 9.79
CA ARG A 35 -4.90 -2.79 8.95
C ARG A 35 -4.77 -1.32 9.28
N ARG A 36 -4.74 -0.49 8.24
CA ARG A 36 -4.76 0.97 8.36
C ARG A 36 -5.73 1.53 7.35
N ALA A 37 -6.51 2.53 7.75
CA ALA A 37 -7.38 3.22 6.82
C ALA A 37 -7.11 4.72 6.90
N TYR A 38 -7.22 5.37 5.75
CA TYR A 38 -7.00 6.81 5.62
C TYR A 38 -8.12 7.39 4.80
N SER A 39 -8.57 8.59 5.12
CA SER A 39 -9.64 9.23 4.37
C SER A 39 -9.41 10.73 4.23
N GLY A 40 -10.00 11.30 3.19
CA GLY A 40 -9.92 12.72 2.89
C GLY A 40 -10.89 13.07 1.78
N THR A 41 -10.70 14.24 1.18
CA THR A 41 -11.63 14.72 0.15
C THR A 41 -11.61 13.86 -1.11
N VAL A 42 -10.49 13.16 -1.37
CA VAL A 42 -10.38 12.33 -2.59
C VAL A 42 -10.92 10.93 -2.39
N GLY A 43 -11.28 10.55 -1.16
CA GLY A 43 -11.84 9.23 -0.89
C GLY A 43 -11.20 8.56 0.30
N ARG A 44 -11.47 7.27 0.44
CA ARG A 44 -10.96 6.44 1.53
C ARG A 44 -10.14 5.29 0.96
N VAL A 45 -9.02 5.00 1.62
CA VAL A 45 -8.17 3.85 1.27
C VAL A 45 -7.92 3.02 2.52
N THR A 46 -7.97 1.71 2.36
CA THR A 46 -7.66 0.77 3.44
C THR A 46 -6.51 -0.12 3.00
N VAL A 47 -5.50 -0.24 3.85
CA VAL A 47 -4.34 -1.10 3.59
C VAL A 47 -4.35 -2.23 4.60
N THR A 48 -4.31 -3.45 4.13
CA THR A 48 -4.18 -4.64 4.96
C THR A 48 -2.89 -5.35 4.58
N ALA A 49 -2.12 -5.76 5.58
CA ALA A 49 -0.86 -6.48 5.35
C ALA A 49 -0.83 -7.69 6.25
N ARG A 50 -0.69 -8.88 5.67
CA ARG A 50 -0.70 -10.13 6.45
C ARG A 50 0.32 -11.13 5.91
N PRO A 51 0.90 -11.96 6.79
CA PRO A 51 1.80 -13.01 6.32
C PRO A 51 1.06 -14.00 5.42
N GLU A 52 1.75 -14.47 4.39
CA GLU A 52 1.20 -15.49 3.50
C GLU A 52 2.29 -16.50 3.17
N GLY A 53 2.04 -17.77 3.44
CA GLY A 53 2.96 -18.84 3.10
C GLY A 53 4.29 -18.84 3.80
N GLY A 54 4.48 -18.03 4.84
CA GLY A 54 5.72 -17.97 5.61
C GLY A 54 6.86 -17.21 4.97
N HIS A 55 6.72 -16.81 3.71
CA HIS A 55 7.80 -16.13 2.98
C HIS A 55 7.40 -14.74 2.50
N TYR A 56 6.13 -14.48 2.40
CA TYR A 56 5.64 -13.25 1.80
C TYR A 56 4.62 -12.58 2.69
N THR A 57 4.45 -11.30 2.45
CA THR A 57 3.36 -10.51 3.00
C THR A 57 2.39 -10.23 1.86
N LEU A 58 1.13 -10.54 2.07
CA LEU A 58 0.08 -10.17 1.12
C LEU A 58 -0.42 -8.79 1.51
N VAL A 59 -0.32 -7.85 0.57
CA VAL A 59 -0.79 -6.49 0.75
C VAL A 59 -2.07 -6.33 -0.06
N GLU A 60 -3.12 -5.91 0.60
CA GLU A 60 -4.36 -5.56 -0.08
C GLU A 60 -4.64 -4.09 0.13
N VAL A 61 -4.89 -3.37 -0.96
CA VAL A 61 -5.24 -1.94 -0.90
C VAL A 61 -6.62 -1.79 -1.51
N ALA A 62 -7.57 -1.31 -0.72
CA ALA A 62 -8.95 -1.13 -1.18
C ALA A 62 -9.30 0.36 -1.14
N THR A 63 -9.94 0.84 -2.19
CA THR A 63 -10.43 2.22 -2.26
C THR A 63 -11.94 2.24 -2.41
N ASP A 64 -12.56 3.34 -2.07
CA ASP A 64 -14.01 3.53 -2.21
C ASP A 64 -14.37 4.20 -3.54
N GLN A 65 -13.42 4.33 -4.46
CA GLN A 65 -13.66 4.93 -5.77
C GLN A 65 -13.45 3.89 -6.87
N VAL A 66 -13.97 4.20 -8.05
CA VAL A 66 -13.69 3.37 -9.22
C VAL A 66 -12.30 3.73 -9.79
N GLY A 67 -11.74 2.84 -10.60
CA GLY A 67 -10.38 2.99 -11.13
C GLY A 67 -10.14 4.32 -11.82
N GLU A 68 -8.89 4.75 -11.86
CA GLU A 68 -8.42 6.01 -12.44
C GLU A 68 -8.75 7.25 -11.62
N SER A 69 -9.34 7.11 -10.45
CA SER A 69 -9.53 8.23 -9.53
C SER A 69 -8.20 8.60 -8.88
N GLU A 70 -8.17 9.76 -8.23
CA GLU A 70 -6.95 10.20 -7.54
C GLU A 70 -6.54 9.25 -6.44
N ILE A 71 -7.51 8.74 -5.66
CA ILE A 71 -7.19 7.81 -4.59
C ILE A 71 -6.65 6.49 -5.15
N ASP A 72 -7.14 6.05 -6.30
CA ASP A 72 -6.62 4.84 -6.94
C ASP A 72 -5.22 5.03 -7.46
N ARG A 73 -4.91 6.20 -8.01
CA ARG A 73 -3.54 6.50 -8.42
C ARG A 73 -2.59 6.53 -7.23
N LEU A 74 -3.04 7.06 -6.10
CA LEU A 74 -2.25 7.03 -4.86
C LEU A 74 -2.01 5.60 -4.41
N ALA A 75 -3.03 4.75 -4.49
CA ALA A 75 -2.90 3.34 -4.10
C ALA A 75 -1.88 2.62 -4.98
N LYS A 76 -1.93 2.85 -6.28
CA LYS A 76 -0.98 2.22 -7.20
C LYS A 76 0.44 2.70 -6.95
N ARG A 77 0.64 3.99 -6.68
CA ARG A 77 1.96 4.51 -6.34
C ARG A 77 2.49 3.92 -5.04
N PHE A 78 1.60 3.71 -4.08
CA PHE A 78 1.99 3.05 -2.83
C PHE A 78 2.53 1.65 -3.10
N LEU A 79 1.83 0.86 -3.91
CA LEU A 79 2.29 -0.49 -4.23
C LEU A 79 3.60 -0.48 -4.98
N ALA A 80 3.82 0.50 -5.84
CA ALA A 80 5.11 0.66 -6.51
C ALA A 80 6.22 0.97 -5.51
N GLU A 81 5.94 1.76 -4.48
CA GLU A 81 6.92 2.04 -3.43
C GLU A 81 7.27 0.80 -2.62
N VAL A 82 6.25 -0.01 -2.30
CA VAL A 82 6.47 -1.28 -1.61
C VAL A 82 7.39 -2.17 -2.44
N HIS A 83 7.12 -2.25 -3.74
CA HIS A 83 7.94 -3.05 -4.64
C HIS A 83 9.39 -2.55 -4.68
N ARG A 84 9.58 -1.24 -4.80
CA ARG A 84 10.92 -0.66 -4.87
C ARG A 84 11.72 -0.92 -3.60
N GLU A 85 11.09 -0.81 -2.45
CA GLU A 85 11.80 -1.05 -1.20
C GLU A 85 12.18 -2.51 -1.05
N ALA A 86 11.32 -3.43 -1.48
CA ALA A 86 11.61 -4.86 -1.39
C ALA A 86 12.70 -5.28 -2.38
N GLU A 87 12.76 -4.62 -3.55
CA GLU A 87 13.67 -5.02 -4.62
C GLU A 87 14.32 -3.81 -5.28
N PRO A 88 15.22 -3.13 -4.55
CA PRO A 88 15.86 -1.91 -5.08
C PRO A 88 16.69 -2.17 -6.34
N THR A 89 17.33 -3.33 -6.45
CA THR A 89 18.10 -3.67 -7.64
C THR A 89 17.21 -3.84 -8.87
N HIS A 90 15.99 -4.25 -8.65
CA HIS A 90 15.01 -4.41 -9.70
C HIS A 90 14.71 -3.06 -10.36
N GLU A 91 14.60 -2.03 -9.55
CA GLU A 91 14.35 -0.70 -10.04
C GLU A 91 15.57 -0.11 -10.73
N ILE A 92 16.76 -0.37 -10.21
CA ILE A 92 17.99 0.11 -10.82
C ILE A 92 18.15 -0.48 -12.20
N ARG A 93 17.77 -1.72 -12.37
CA ARG A 93 17.78 -2.35 -13.67
C ARG A 93 16.75 -1.78 -14.59
N GLY A 94 15.94 -0.93 -14.07
CA GLY A 94 14.80 -0.29 -14.62
C GLY A 94 14.82 -0.10 -16.10
N ALA A 95 15.65 -0.78 -16.69
CA ALA A 95 15.65 -0.96 -18.11
C ALA A 95 14.27 -1.38 -18.62
N TYR A 96 13.45 -1.71 -17.70
CA TYR A 96 12.08 -1.97 -18.06
C TYR A 96 11.25 -0.71 -17.92
#